data_aebc9e42d5a8888adcc368fb442558e3
#
_entry.id   aebc9e42d5a8888adcc368fb442558e3
#
_cell.length_a   1.000
_cell.length_b   1.000
_cell.length_c   1.000
_cell.angle_alpha   90.00
_cell.angle_beta   90.00
_cell.angle_gamma   90.00
#
_symmetry.space_group_name_H-M   'P 1'
#
loop_
_entity.id
_entity.type
_entity.pdbx_description
1 polymer ?
#
loop_
_entity_poly.entity_id
_entity_poly.type
_entity_poly.pdbx_seq_one_letter_code
_entity_poly.pdbx_strand_id
1 'polypeptide(L)'
;IGSSLVGSEMCIRDRTDTHYVIGSAVGPHPYPMMVAEFHRIIGEETMTACAHLDLKPTHLVACLGGGSNALGLFLPYIDQEIALVGVEAGGEGLDSGRTAATIEKGSPGILHGAKTMVLQDGEGQIQEAHSVSAGLDYPGIGPLHAHLAAVGRLQTEAVSDTEALKAGMLCARLEGILPALETSHALAWTLKAEWKGDELVLLNLSGRGDKDLETYINDHGRHV
;
A
#
# COMPACT_ATOMS: atom_id res chain seq x y z
N ILE A 1 -14.68 -11.35 3.77
CA ILE A 1 -13.83 -11.80 2.63
C ILE A 1 -12.42 -12.14 3.11
N GLY A 2 -11.86 -11.41 4.11
CA GLY A 2 -10.49 -11.62 4.58
C GLY A 2 -10.21 -13.02 5.15
N SER A 3 -11.06 -13.53 6.03
CA SER A 3 -10.87 -14.86 6.66
C SER A 3 -11.00 -16.04 5.67
N SER A 4 -11.81 -15.89 4.62
CA SER A 4 -11.96 -16.93 3.60
C SER A 4 -10.77 -17.02 2.64
N LEU A 5 -10.09 -15.89 2.38
CA LEU A 5 -8.89 -15.85 1.55
C LEU A 5 -7.70 -16.56 2.23
N VAL A 6 -7.45 -16.29 3.50
CA VAL A 6 -6.36 -16.95 4.26
C VAL A 6 -6.55 -18.46 4.30
N GLY A 7 -7.76 -18.94 4.54
CA GLY A 7 -8.06 -20.37 4.53
C GLY A 7 -7.91 -21.01 3.15
N SER A 8 -8.38 -20.37 2.08
CA SER A 8 -8.24 -20.89 0.72
C SER A 8 -6.80 -20.85 0.22
N GLU A 9 -6.02 -19.83 0.55
CA GLU A 9 -4.59 -19.76 0.21
C GLU A 9 -3.79 -20.91 0.83
N MET A 10 -4.01 -21.23 2.10
CA MET A 10 -3.37 -22.37 2.74
C MET A 10 -3.74 -23.68 2.08
N CYS A 11 -5.02 -23.90 1.78
CA CYS A 11 -5.46 -25.13 1.11
C CYS A 11 -4.91 -25.30 -0.32
N ILE A 12 -4.75 -24.19 -1.06
CA ILE A 12 -4.20 -24.24 -2.43
C ILE A 12 -2.68 -24.48 -2.41
N ARG A 13 -1.96 -23.80 -1.51
CA ARG A 13 -0.50 -23.89 -1.43
C ARG A 13 -0.01 -25.31 -1.12
N ASP A 14 -0.76 -26.08 -0.35
CA ASP A 14 -0.34 -27.43 0.07
C ASP A 14 -0.71 -28.53 -0.95
N ARG A 15 -1.30 -28.18 -2.10
CA ARG A 15 -1.61 -29.11 -3.17
C ARG A 15 -0.39 -29.34 -4.06
N THR A 16 -0.15 -30.59 -4.38
CA THR A 16 0.97 -31.00 -5.25
C THR A 16 0.71 -30.78 -6.75
N ASP A 17 -0.54 -30.55 -7.12
CA ASP A 17 -1.03 -30.43 -8.50
C ASP A 17 -1.46 -29.00 -8.85
N THR A 18 -1.27 -28.06 -7.94
CA THR A 18 -1.76 -26.68 -8.09
C THR A 18 -0.63 -25.69 -7.79
N HIS A 19 -0.43 -24.72 -8.70
CA HIS A 19 0.48 -23.60 -8.48
C HIS A 19 -0.31 -22.33 -8.16
N TYR A 20 -0.07 -21.76 -6.98
CA TYR A 20 -0.69 -20.49 -6.59
C TYR A 20 0.08 -19.31 -7.19
N VAL A 21 -0.58 -18.56 -8.08
CA VAL A 21 -0.01 -17.35 -8.69
C VAL A 21 -0.49 -16.14 -7.90
N ILE A 22 0.44 -15.50 -7.16
CA ILE A 22 0.14 -14.31 -6.38
C ILE A 22 0.71 -13.06 -7.07
N GLY A 23 -0.12 -12.00 -7.17
CA GLY A 23 0.28 -10.71 -7.76
C GLY A 23 0.82 -9.69 -6.74
N SER A 24 0.89 -10.04 -5.47
CA SER A 24 1.38 -9.17 -4.40
C SER A 24 2.81 -9.52 -3.99
N ALA A 25 3.56 -8.54 -3.46
CA ALA A 25 4.93 -8.72 -3.00
C ALA A 25 4.99 -9.32 -1.57
N VAL A 26 4.16 -10.33 -1.30
CA VAL A 26 4.04 -11.04 -0.02
C VAL A 26 4.44 -12.51 -0.16
N GLY A 27 4.57 -13.20 0.96
CA GLY A 27 4.93 -14.62 1.00
C GLY A 27 6.45 -14.86 1.00
N PRO A 28 6.87 -16.13 0.92
CA PRO A 28 8.27 -16.51 1.03
C PRO A 28 9.07 -16.18 -0.24
N HIS A 29 10.40 -16.17 -0.09
CA HIS A 29 11.28 -16.11 -1.25
C HIS A 29 10.99 -17.28 -2.22
N PRO A 30 10.93 -17.06 -3.57
CA PRO A 30 11.34 -15.83 -4.26
C PRO A 30 10.19 -14.89 -4.63
N TYR A 31 8.96 -15.14 -4.21
CA TYR A 31 7.77 -14.42 -4.69
C TYR A 31 7.87 -12.88 -4.54
N PRO A 32 8.25 -12.31 -3.38
CA PRO A 32 8.35 -10.84 -3.25
C PRO A 32 9.31 -10.23 -4.25
N MET A 33 10.46 -10.87 -4.49
CA MET A 33 11.45 -10.39 -5.45
C MET A 33 10.97 -10.51 -6.89
N MET A 34 10.32 -11.62 -7.24
CA MET A 34 9.76 -11.82 -8.59
C MET A 34 8.71 -10.76 -8.90
N VAL A 35 7.80 -10.52 -7.97
CA VAL A 35 6.75 -9.50 -8.14
C VAL A 35 7.35 -8.11 -8.21
N ALA A 36 8.32 -7.79 -7.36
CA ALA A 36 9.02 -6.51 -7.39
C ALA A 36 9.71 -6.27 -8.75
N GLU A 37 10.39 -7.27 -9.30
CA GLU A 37 11.06 -7.17 -10.59
C GLU A 37 10.08 -6.98 -11.74
N PHE A 38 8.95 -7.70 -11.74
CA PHE A 38 7.92 -7.53 -12.78
C PHE A 38 7.26 -6.15 -12.73
N HIS A 39 7.13 -5.56 -11.55
CA HIS A 39 6.57 -4.21 -11.39
C HIS A 39 7.59 -3.07 -11.54
N ARG A 40 8.89 -3.39 -11.58
CA ARG A 40 9.98 -2.42 -11.69
C ARG A 40 9.83 -1.45 -12.86
N ILE A 41 9.19 -1.89 -13.92
CA ILE A 41 8.89 -1.06 -15.11
C ILE A 41 8.18 0.26 -14.74
N ILE A 42 7.36 0.29 -13.67
CA ILE A 42 6.67 1.50 -13.20
C ILE A 42 7.69 2.60 -12.88
N GLY A 43 8.71 2.28 -12.09
CA GLY A 43 9.73 3.24 -11.71
C GLY A 43 10.70 3.58 -12.86
N GLU A 44 11.01 2.62 -13.74
CA GLU A 44 11.87 2.83 -14.90
C GLU A 44 11.24 3.80 -15.92
N GLU A 45 9.95 3.62 -16.23
CA GLU A 45 9.21 4.55 -17.08
C GLU A 45 9.06 5.92 -16.43
N THR A 46 8.85 5.95 -15.10
CA THR A 46 8.80 7.18 -14.32
C THR A 46 10.12 7.95 -14.38
N MET A 47 11.26 7.26 -14.19
CA MET A 47 12.59 7.88 -14.33
C MET A 47 12.80 8.47 -15.72
N THR A 48 12.42 7.72 -16.74
CA THR A 48 12.51 8.16 -18.13
C THR A 48 11.66 9.39 -18.40
N ALA A 49 10.40 9.39 -17.93
CA ALA A 49 9.50 10.52 -18.06
C ALA A 49 10.01 11.77 -17.31
N CYS A 50 10.48 11.59 -16.08
CA CYS A 50 11.09 12.69 -15.31
C CYS A 50 12.32 13.28 -16.01
N ALA A 51 13.18 12.45 -16.58
CA ALA A 51 14.35 12.92 -17.33
C ALA A 51 13.95 13.72 -18.59
N HIS A 52 12.94 13.26 -19.33
CA HIS A 52 12.43 13.97 -20.51
C HIS A 52 11.78 15.33 -20.17
N LEU A 53 11.17 15.45 -18.99
CA LEU A 53 10.49 16.65 -18.54
C LEU A 53 11.38 17.56 -17.67
N ASP A 54 12.66 17.20 -17.48
CA ASP A 54 13.59 17.86 -16.55
C ASP A 54 13.01 18.00 -15.11
N LEU A 55 12.28 16.98 -14.66
CA LEU A 55 11.71 16.91 -13.33
C LEU A 55 12.65 16.14 -12.38
N LYS A 56 12.84 16.67 -11.18
CA LYS A 56 13.65 16.05 -10.12
C LYS A 56 12.79 15.81 -8.88
N PRO A 57 12.08 14.68 -8.81
CA PRO A 57 11.25 14.40 -7.65
C PRO A 57 12.11 14.27 -6.39
N THR A 58 11.62 14.86 -5.31
CA THR A 58 12.21 14.78 -3.97
C THR A 58 11.57 13.69 -3.13
N HIS A 59 10.32 13.36 -3.43
CA HIS A 59 9.52 12.36 -2.74
C HIS A 59 8.82 11.42 -3.73
N LEU A 60 8.84 10.15 -3.45
CA LEU A 60 8.01 9.14 -4.10
C LEU A 60 6.99 8.62 -3.07
N VAL A 61 5.71 8.70 -3.40
CA VAL A 61 4.63 8.31 -2.51
C VAL A 61 3.79 7.21 -3.14
N ALA A 62 3.51 6.15 -2.40
CA ALA A 62 2.64 5.06 -2.83
C ALA A 62 1.84 4.48 -1.68
N CYS A 63 0.65 3.94 -1.95
CA CYS A 63 -0.09 3.17 -0.95
C CYS A 63 0.63 1.85 -0.65
N LEU A 64 0.55 1.41 0.59
CA LEU A 64 1.32 0.30 1.12
C LEU A 64 0.44 -0.72 1.83
N GLY A 65 0.36 -1.90 1.25
CA GLY A 65 -0.21 -3.12 1.80
C GLY A 65 0.71 -4.27 1.45
N GLY A 66 0.31 -5.22 0.60
CA GLY A 66 1.24 -6.19 0.00
C GLY A 66 2.38 -5.53 -0.78
N GLY A 67 2.16 -4.32 -1.29
CA GLY A 67 3.19 -3.36 -1.68
C GLY A 67 3.80 -3.56 -3.07
N SER A 68 3.18 -4.33 -3.96
CA SER A 68 3.71 -4.52 -5.31
C SER A 68 3.82 -3.22 -6.10
N ASN A 69 2.82 -2.35 -6.02
CA ASN A 69 2.83 -1.04 -6.67
C ASN A 69 3.94 -0.14 -6.14
N ALA A 70 4.12 -0.12 -4.82
CA ALA A 70 5.14 0.68 -4.15
C ALA A 70 6.56 0.21 -4.51
N LEU A 71 6.83 -1.11 -4.48
CA LEU A 71 8.12 -1.65 -4.92
C LEU A 71 8.38 -1.36 -6.39
N GLY A 72 7.36 -1.47 -7.23
CA GLY A 72 7.50 -1.16 -8.66
C GLY A 72 7.98 0.27 -8.90
N LEU A 73 7.44 1.24 -8.15
CA LEU A 73 7.89 2.62 -8.21
C LEU A 73 9.26 2.81 -7.54
N PHE A 74 9.45 2.27 -6.33
CA PHE A 74 10.59 2.59 -5.46
C PHE A 74 11.88 1.91 -5.87
N LEU A 75 11.81 0.70 -6.43
CA LEU A 75 12.99 -0.14 -6.65
C LEU A 75 14.06 0.52 -7.53
N PRO A 76 13.74 1.20 -8.66
CA PRO A 76 14.74 1.91 -9.45
C PRO A 76 15.37 3.11 -8.75
N TYR A 77 14.74 3.61 -7.68
CA TYR A 77 15.21 4.74 -6.90
C TYR A 77 15.85 4.36 -5.56
N ILE A 78 16.01 3.05 -5.30
CA ILE A 78 16.37 2.56 -3.96
C ILE A 78 17.69 3.11 -3.44
N ASP A 79 18.67 3.33 -4.34
CA ASP A 79 20.00 3.82 -4.03
C ASP A 79 20.14 5.35 -4.21
N GLN A 80 19.04 6.07 -4.51
CA GLN A 80 19.06 7.51 -4.71
C GLN A 80 18.67 8.25 -3.43
N GLU A 81 19.15 9.49 -3.29
CA GLU A 81 18.79 10.41 -2.20
C GLU A 81 17.40 11.03 -2.45
N ILE A 82 16.37 10.20 -2.49
CA ILE A 82 14.97 10.59 -2.65
C ILE A 82 14.17 9.96 -1.52
N ALA A 83 13.23 10.69 -0.93
CA ALA A 83 12.37 10.16 0.10
C ALA A 83 11.39 9.13 -0.48
N LEU A 84 11.31 7.94 0.11
CA LEU A 84 10.34 6.92 -0.21
C LEU A 84 9.29 6.89 0.90
N VAL A 85 8.02 7.10 0.56
CA VAL A 85 6.92 7.16 1.52
C VAL A 85 5.86 6.14 1.16
N GLY A 86 5.65 5.18 2.06
CA GLY A 86 4.60 4.19 1.97
C GLY A 86 3.44 4.54 2.90
N VAL A 87 2.23 4.64 2.36
CA VAL A 87 1.04 5.02 3.13
C VAL A 87 0.15 3.81 3.36
N GLU A 88 0.04 3.41 4.63
CA GLU A 88 -0.81 2.32 5.10
C GLU A 88 -2.25 2.78 5.38
N ALA A 89 -3.18 1.83 5.42
CA ALA A 89 -4.55 2.12 5.82
C ALA A 89 -4.68 2.11 7.34
N GLY A 90 -4.97 3.27 7.91
CA GLY A 90 -5.27 3.44 9.34
C GLY A 90 -6.68 2.98 9.74
N GLY A 91 -7.50 2.53 8.79
CA GLY A 91 -8.86 2.06 9.07
C GLY A 91 -9.75 3.12 9.69
N GLU A 92 -10.41 2.77 10.78
CA GLU A 92 -11.24 3.71 11.58
C GLU A 92 -10.38 4.60 12.51
N GLY A 93 -9.04 4.47 12.44
CA GLY A 93 -8.06 5.17 13.26
C GLY A 93 -7.07 4.20 13.90
N LEU A 94 -5.83 4.63 14.07
CA LEU A 94 -4.74 3.79 14.57
C LEU A 94 -5.01 3.17 15.95
N ASP A 95 -5.76 3.84 16.80
CA ASP A 95 -6.06 3.40 18.18
C ASP A 95 -7.48 2.83 18.32
N SER A 96 -8.21 2.67 17.23
CA SER A 96 -9.58 2.14 17.22
C SER A 96 -9.67 0.62 17.42
N GLY A 97 -8.56 -0.10 17.25
CA GLY A 97 -8.53 -1.56 17.14
C GLY A 97 -8.99 -2.08 15.77
N ARG A 98 -9.35 -1.19 14.83
CA ARG A 98 -9.79 -1.48 13.47
C ARG A 98 -8.89 -0.73 12.48
N THR A 99 -7.72 -1.29 12.22
CA THR A 99 -6.66 -0.72 11.37
C THR A 99 -5.98 -1.81 10.55
N ALA A 100 -5.38 -1.44 9.44
CA ALA A 100 -4.48 -2.28 8.65
C ALA A 100 -3.05 -1.71 8.59
N ALA A 101 -2.73 -0.73 9.44
CA ALA A 101 -1.40 -0.13 9.53
C ALA A 101 -0.42 -1.08 10.25
N THR A 102 0.15 -1.99 9.49
CA THR A 102 0.94 -3.11 10.00
C THR A 102 2.32 -2.70 10.51
N ILE A 103 2.99 -1.73 9.89
CA ILE A 103 4.30 -1.25 10.36
C ILE A 103 4.11 -0.44 11.64
N GLU A 104 3.08 0.38 11.70
CA GLU A 104 2.81 1.26 12.85
C GLU A 104 2.32 0.47 14.09
N LYS A 105 1.44 -0.52 13.89
CA LYS A 105 0.74 -1.21 14.99
C LYS A 105 1.11 -2.67 15.15
N GLY A 106 1.75 -3.27 14.16
CA GLY A 106 2.14 -4.68 14.19
C GLY A 106 3.46 -4.94 14.90
N SER A 107 3.84 -6.18 14.91
CA SER A 107 5.12 -6.66 15.44
C SER A 107 5.74 -7.70 14.50
N PRO A 108 7.06 -7.98 14.60
CA PRO A 108 7.68 -9.00 13.78
C PRO A 108 7.06 -10.38 13.99
N GLY A 109 6.63 -11.01 12.89
CA GLY A 109 5.98 -12.32 12.93
C GLY A 109 6.21 -13.11 11.65
N ILE A 110 5.56 -14.28 11.56
CA ILE A 110 5.56 -15.13 10.36
C ILE A 110 4.15 -15.17 9.79
N LEU A 111 4.00 -14.72 8.55
CA LEU A 111 2.73 -14.75 7.83
C LEU A 111 2.97 -15.31 6.43
N HIS A 112 2.16 -16.29 6.02
CA HIS A 112 2.27 -16.96 4.71
C HIS A 112 3.70 -17.45 4.37
N GLY A 113 4.44 -17.92 5.39
CA GLY A 113 5.79 -18.44 5.22
C GLY A 113 6.89 -17.38 5.08
N ALA A 114 6.60 -16.12 5.31
CA ALA A 114 7.55 -15.02 5.30
C ALA A 114 7.66 -14.35 6.66
N LYS A 115 8.87 -14.00 7.08
CA LYS A 115 9.09 -13.11 8.22
C LYS A 115 8.83 -11.67 7.79
N THR A 116 7.88 -11.02 8.47
CA THR A 116 7.47 -9.65 8.16
C THR A 116 6.91 -8.96 9.42
N MET A 117 6.35 -7.76 9.27
CA MET A 117 5.51 -7.14 10.29
C MET A 117 4.09 -7.67 10.14
N VAL A 118 3.44 -7.98 11.26
CA VAL A 118 2.11 -8.61 11.30
C VAL A 118 1.27 -7.96 12.41
N LEU A 119 0.01 -7.70 12.14
CA LEU A 119 -0.96 -7.37 13.18
C LEU A 119 -1.25 -8.63 13.98
N GLN A 120 -0.72 -8.71 15.19
CA GLN A 120 -0.87 -9.86 16.08
C GLN A 120 -0.93 -9.41 17.54
N ASP A 121 -1.53 -10.24 18.37
CA ASP A 121 -1.59 -10.02 19.82
C ASP A 121 -0.30 -10.47 20.52
N GLY A 122 -0.28 -10.32 21.85
CA GLY A 122 0.88 -10.71 22.67
C GLY A 122 1.18 -12.23 22.69
N GLU A 123 0.26 -13.05 22.22
CA GLU A 123 0.41 -14.50 22.08
C GLU A 123 0.79 -14.91 20.65
N GLY A 124 0.92 -13.94 19.72
CA GLY A 124 1.26 -14.16 18.33
C GLY A 124 0.07 -14.59 17.46
N GLN A 125 -1.16 -14.42 17.95
CA GLN A 125 -2.36 -14.68 17.14
C GLN A 125 -2.61 -13.50 16.22
N ILE A 126 -2.85 -13.79 14.94
CA ILE A 126 -3.12 -12.79 13.92
C ILE A 126 -4.43 -12.09 14.23
N GLN A 127 -4.38 -10.77 14.31
CA GLN A 127 -5.56 -9.92 14.46
C GLN A 127 -6.18 -9.62 13.11
N GLU A 128 -7.49 -9.40 13.10
CA GLU A 128 -8.23 -8.98 11.91
C GLU A 128 -7.83 -7.55 11.54
N ALA A 129 -7.37 -7.38 10.31
CA ALA A 129 -7.14 -6.06 9.74
C ALA A 129 -8.47 -5.38 9.39
N HIS A 130 -8.44 -4.07 9.22
CA HIS A 130 -9.60 -3.34 8.73
C HIS A 130 -9.19 -2.16 7.86
N SER A 131 -9.73 -2.12 6.65
CA SER A 131 -9.74 -0.97 5.75
C SER A 131 -10.97 -1.00 4.83
N VAL A 132 -11.47 0.16 4.47
CA VAL A 132 -12.45 0.32 3.40
C VAL A 132 -11.89 -0.13 2.04
N SER A 133 -10.59 -0.10 1.90
CA SER A 133 -9.86 -0.55 0.71
C SER A 133 -9.54 -2.05 0.79
N ALA A 134 -10.16 -2.84 -0.08
CA ALA A 134 -9.94 -4.29 -0.11
C ALA A 134 -8.46 -4.68 -0.35
N GLY A 135 -7.71 -3.88 -1.10
CA GLY A 135 -6.30 -4.14 -1.39
C GLY A 135 -5.34 -3.79 -0.23
N LEU A 136 -5.81 -3.04 0.78
CA LEU A 136 -5.05 -2.71 1.99
C LEU A 136 -5.57 -3.44 3.24
N ASP A 137 -6.70 -4.13 3.15
CA ASP A 137 -7.30 -4.90 4.24
C ASP A 137 -6.57 -6.24 4.43
N TYR A 138 -5.38 -6.17 4.99
CA TYR A 138 -4.47 -7.32 5.16
C TYR A 138 -3.63 -7.16 6.44
N PRO A 139 -3.53 -8.20 7.28
CA PRO A 139 -2.88 -8.11 8.59
C PRO A 139 -1.35 -8.18 8.54
N GLY A 140 -0.75 -8.01 7.39
CA GLY A 140 0.69 -8.06 7.19
C GLY A 140 1.16 -7.09 6.14
N ILE A 141 2.46 -7.07 5.89
CA ILE A 141 3.08 -6.24 4.86
C ILE A 141 4.09 -7.06 4.06
N GLY A 142 4.42 -6.62 2.86
CA GLY A 142 5.48 -7.24 2.08
C GLY A 142 6.81 -7.26 2.85
N PRO A 143 7.55 -8.39 2.90
CA PRO A 143 8.78 -8.52 3.69
C PRO A 143 9.88 -7.55 3.26
N LEU A 144 9.92 -7.16 1.98
CA LEU A 144 10.86 -6.15 1.49
C LEU A 144 10.55 -4.77 2.08
N HIS A 145 9.28 -4.40 2.20
CA HIS A 145 8.88 -3.13 2.83
C HIS A 145 9.17 -3.13 4.33
N ALA A 146 8.89 -4.24 5.01
CA ALA A 146 9.25 -4.39 6.42
C ALA A 146 10.76 -4.21 6.64
N HIS A 147 11.58 -4.75 5.74
CA HIS A 147 13.03 -4.57 5.78
C HIS A 147 13.42 -3.10 5.51
N LEU A 148 12.90 -2.48 4.45
CA LEU A 148 13.23 -1.10 4.08
C LEU A 148 12.82 -0.11 5.19
N ALA A 149 11.71 -0.31 5.85
CA ALA A 149 11.30 0.47 7.01
C ALA A 149 12.24 0.25 8.20
N ALA A 150 12.61 -0.99 8.49
CA ALA A 150 13.51 -1.32 9.60
C ALA A 150 14.93 -0.73 9.45
N VAL A 151 15.41 -0.58 8.21
CA VAL A 151 16.72 0.07 7.94
C VAL A 151 16.60 1.58 7.70
N GLY A 152 15.42 2.17 7.85
CA GLY A 152 15.18 3.60 7.72
C GLY A 152 15.20 4.11 6.26
N ARG A 153 15.09 3.23 5.27
CA ARG A 153 15.03 3.63 3.85
C ARG A 153 13.64 3.99 3.38
N LEU A 154 12.63 3.41 3.99
CA LEU A 154 11.21 3.66 3.73
C LEU A 154 10.60 4.36 4.95
N GLN A 155 10.07 5.55 4.75
CA GLN A 155 9.18 6.21 5.69
C GLN A 155 7.78 5.61 5.53
N THR A 156 7.12 5.30 6.65
CA THR A 156 5.76 4.80 6.65
C THR A 156 4.84 5.76 7.36
N GLU A 157 3.67 5.93 6.80
CA GLU A 157 2.62 6.81 7.28
C GLU A 157 1.29 6.07 7.24
N ALA A 158 0.31 6.53 7.99
CA ALA A 158 -1.02 5.95 7.96
C ALA A 158 -2.10 7.03 7.92
N VAL A 159 -3.17 6.77 7.17
CA VAL A 159 -4.34 7.64 7.08
C VAL A 159 -5.60 6.82 7.27
N SER A 160 -6.64 7.44 7.82
CA SER A 160 -7.93 6.79 8.04
C SER A 160 -8.70 6.61 6.73
N ASP A 161 -9.63 5.64 6.74
CA ASP A 161 -10.55 5.39 5.62
C ASP A 161 -11.36 6.64 5.25
N THR A 162 -11.78 7.44 6.24
CA THR A 162 -12.50 8.70 6.01
C THR A 162 -11.64 9.75 5.30
N GLU A 163 -10.36 9.86 5.66
CA GLU A 163 -9.43 10.76 4.96
C GLU A 163 -9.21 10.30 3.52
N ALA A 164 -9.04 9.00 3.30
CA ALA A 164 -8.85 8.41 1.98
C ALA A 164 -10.08 8.65 1.06
N LEU A 165 -11.30 8.41 1.55
CA LEU A 165 -12.53 8.66 0.79
C LEU A 165 -12.67 10.13 0.38
N LYS A 166 -12.41 11.07 1.29
CA LYS A 166 -12.42 12.50 1.00
C LYS A 166 -11.38 12.89 -0.06
N ALA A 167 -10.17 12.34 0.02
CA ALA A 167 -9.11 12.62 -0.94
C ALA A 167 -9.44 12.07 -2.32
N GLY A 168 -9.98 10.84 -2.41
CA GLY A 168 -10.43 10.26 -3.67
C GLY A 168 -11.54 11.06 -4.34
N MET A 169 -12.54 11.51 -3.57
CA MET A 169 -13.60 12.38 -4.08
C MET A 169 -13.10 13.74 -4.50
N LEU A 170 -12.10 14.30 -3.81
CA LEU A 170 -11.46 15.54 -4.20
C LEU A 170 -10.74 15.40 -5.52
N CYS A 171 -9.97 14.34 -5.70
CA CYS A 171 -9.28 14.01 -6.95
C CYS A 171 -10.28 13.88 -8.11
N ALA A 172 -11.38 13.17 -7.90
CA ALA A 172 -12.42 13.02 -8.93
C ALA A 172 -13.03 14.38 -9.35
N ARG A 173 -13.23 15.28 -8.39
CA ARG A 173 -13.79 16.62 -8.68
C ARG A 173 -12.82 17.57 -9.37
N LEU A 174 -11.53 17.52 -9.00
CA LEU A 174 -10.54 18.49 -9.51
C LEU A 174 -9.86 18.01 -10.77
N GLU A 175 -9.56 16.69 -10.85
CA GLU A 175 -8.77 16.11 -11.95
C GLU A 175 -9.63 15.27 -12.91
N GLY A 176 -10.89 14.99 -12.56
CA GLY A 176 -11.74 14.08 -13.35
C GLY A 176 -11.31 12.62 -13.28
N ILE A 177 -10.45 12.26 -12.32
CA ILE A 177 -9.92 10.92 -12.13
C ILE A 177 -10.51 10.34 -10.84
N LEU A 178 -11.23 9.23 -10.93
CA LEU A 178 -11.66 8.47 -9.78
C LEU A 178 -10.59 7.43 -9.44
N PRO A 179 -9.76 7.66 -8.40
CA PRO A 179 -8.70 6.73 -8.02
C PRO A 179 -9.27 5.50 -7.30
N ALA A 180 -8.52 4.40 -7.30
CA ALA A 180 -8.79 3.30 -6.39
C ALA A 180 -8.66 3.75 -4.93
N LEU A 181 -9.42 3.13 -4.02
CA LEU A 181 -9.38 3.45 -2.59
C LEU A 181 -7.97 3.25 -2.01
N GLU A 182 -7.23 2.27 -2.51
CA GLU A 182 -5.82 2.07 -2.17
C GLU A 182 -5.01 3.35 -2.38
N THR A 183 -5.06 3.89 -3.59
CA THR A 183 -4.33 5.12 -3.95
C THR A 183 -4.84 6.34 -3.20
N SER A 184 -6.12 6.36 -2.85
CA SER A 184 -6.73 7.47 -2.10
C SER A 184 -6.11 7.64 -0.72
N HIS A 185 -5.55 6.58 -0.10
CA HIS A 185 -4.76 6.70 1.13
C HIS A 185 -3.47 7.50 0.88
N ALA A 186 -2.74 7.19 -0.19
CA ALA A 186 -1.54 7.94 -0.56
C ALA A 186 -1.86 9.40 -0.90
N LEU A 187 -2.96 9.66 -1.62
CA LEU A 187 -3.46 11.02 -1.89
C LEU A 187 -3.78 11.78 -0.61
N ALA A 188 -4.49 11.15 0.34
CA ALA A 188 -4.87 11.77 1.59
C ALA A 188 -3.65 12.22 2.40
N TRP A 189 -2.63 11.38 2.49
CA TRP A 189 -1.38 11.76 3.13
C TRP A 189 -0.69 12.92 2.41
N THR A 190 -0.59 12.86 1.08
CA THR A 190 0.04 13.91 0.27
C THR A 190 -0.65 15.26 0.43
N LEU A 191 -1.98 15.28 0.56
CA LEU A 191 -2.75 16.52 0.80
C LEU A 191 -2.59 17.08 2.21
N LYS A 192 -2.26 16.23 3.18
CA LYS A 192 -2.11 16.58 4.60
C LYS A 192 -0.69 16.97 4.97
N ALA A 193 0.30 16.44 4.28
CA ALA A 193 1.71 16.69 4.54
C ALA A 193 2.08 18.17 4.29
N GLU A 194 3.00 18.67 5.08
CA GLU A 194 3.54 20.02 4.91
C GLU A 194 4.71 19.99 3.92
N TRP A 195 4.56 20.71 2.81
CA TRP A 195 5.54 20.75 1.74
C TRP A 195 6.30 22.07 1.74
N LYS A 196 7.61 22.02 1.50
CA LYS A 196 8.40 23.20 1.18
C LYS A 196 8.20 23.54 -0.31
N GLY A 197 8.33 24.80 -0.66
CA GLY A 197 7.96 25.29 -1.99
C GLY A 197 8.79 24.77 -3.17
N ASP A 198 9.89 24.08 -2.91
CA ASP A 198 10.80 23.48 -3.89
C ASP A 198 10.71 21.95 -3.97
N GLU A 199 9.82 21.35 -3.20
CA GLU A 199 9.64 19.90 -3.20
C GLU A 199 8.73 19.45 -4.35
N LEU A 200 9.17 18.45 -5.10
CA LEU A 200 8.40 17.78 -6.13
C LEU A 200 8.01 16.38 -5.66
N VAL A 201 6.71 16.18 -5.47
CA VAL A 201 6.15 14.91 -5.02
C VAL A 201 5.62 14.13 -6.21
N LEU A 202 6.08 12.92 -6.37
CA LEU A 202 5.59 11.99 -7.36
C LEU A 202 4.77 10.92 -6.65
N LEU A 203 3.45 10.93 -6.90
CA LEU A 203 2.52 9.97 -6.33
C LEU A 203 2.17 8.89 -7.34
N ASN A 204 2.29 7.62 -6.93
CA ASN A 204 1.87 6.48 -7.73
C ASN A 204 0.35 6.35 -7.72
N LEU A 205 -0.31 6.80 -8.78
CA LEU A 205 -1.75 6.63 -8.96
C LEU A 205 -2.04 5.19 -9.43
N SER A 206 -1.92 4.24 -8.52
CA SER A 206 -2.11 2.81 -8.77
C SER A 206 -3.59 2.42 -8.75
N GLY A 207 -4.05 1.82 -9.82
CA GLY A 207 -5.43 1.34 -9.92
C GLY A 207 -6.47 2.43 -10.20
N ARG A 208 -7.66 1.97 -10.55
CA ARG A 208 -8.83 2.79 -10.93
C ARG A 208 -9.97 2.54 -9.96
N GLY A 209 -10.79 3.57 -9.71
CA GLY A 209 -11.83 3.56 -8.68
C GLY A 209 -13.19 3.02 -9.12
N ASP A 210 -13.36 2.58 -10.38
CA ASP A 210 -14.64 2.02 -10.85
C ASP A 210 -15.06 0.76 -10.08
N LYS A 211 -14.11 -0.02 -9.58
CA LYS A 211 -14.35 -1.15 -8.67
C LYS A 211 -14.89 -0.73 -7.29
N ASP A 212 -14.63 0.50 -6.89
CA ASP A 212 -14.93 1.06 -5.57
C ASP A 212 -16.11 2.05 -5.59
N LEU A 213 -16.79 2.13 -6.73
CA LEU A 213 -17.84 3.14 -6.99
C LEU A 213 -18.97 3.07 -5.95
N GLU A 214 -19.37 1.88 -5.55
CA GLU A 214 -20.42 1.69 -4.52
C GLU A 214 -19.99 2.29 -3.18
N THR A 215 -18.75 2.11 -2.78
CA THR A 215 -18.21 2.66 -1.54
C THR A 215 -18.18 4.19 -1.57
N TYR A 216 -17.74 4.77 -2.67
CA TYR A 216 -17.74 6.23 -2.86
C TYR A 216 -19.16 6.82 -2.83
N ILE A 217 -20.13 6.18 -3.49
CA ILE A 217 -21.53 6.64 -3.51
C ILE A 217 -22.14 6.57 -2.11
N ASN A 218 -21.93 5.46 -1.39
CA ASN A 218 -22.47 5.26 -0.06
C ASN A 218 -21.91 6.24 0.98
N ASP A 219 -20.62 6.58 0.86
CA ASP A 219 -20.02 7.60 1.71
C ASP A 219 -20.54 9.01 1.38
N HIS A 220 -20.61 9.35 0.10
CA HIS A 220 -21.13 10.66 -0.33
C HIS A 220 -22.59 10.87 0.10
N GLY A 221 -23.42 9.83 0.04
CA GLY A 221 -24.81 9.87 0.49
C GLY A 221 -24.99 10.04 2.01
N ARG A 222 -23.97 9.82 2.83
CA ARG A 222 -23.98 10.08 4.28
C ARG A 222 -23.66 11.52 4.63
N HIS A 223 -23.12 12.29 3.69
CA HIS A 223 -22.64 13.67 3.91
C HIS A 223 -23.47 14.71 3.13
N VAL A 224 -24.55 14.28 2.46
CA VAL A 224 -25.57 15.12 1.84
C VAL A 224 -26.87 15.05 2.65
#